data_a8e0bf7303f74e80e8957780d75a9e83
#
_entry.id   a8e0bf7303f74e80e8957780d75a9e83
#
_cell.length_a   1.000
_cell.length_b   1.000
_cell.length_c   1.000
_cell.angle_alpha   90.00
_cell.angle_beta   90.00
_cell.angle_gamma   90.00
#
_symmetry.space_group_name_H-M   'P 1'
#
loop_
_entity.id
_entity.type
_entity.pdbx_description
1 polymer ?
#
loop_
_entity_poly.entity_id
_entity_poly.type
_entity_poly.pdbx_seq_one_letter_code
_entity_poly.pdbx_strand_id
1 'polypeptide(L)'
;MKIAVVAAAGKAGRKIVREAKDRGFEVTAFVRKEAEIDGADKVIVRDIFDLTKDDLAGFDAVVDAFGAWTEDVLPLHSTTLSHLCDVLSGTDTRLLIVGGAGSLYVNAEHTVCVSDGPDFPDIFKPLANAMAKALGELRERNDVKWTYISPAGDFQADGERSGKYILAGEELTLNAAGESIISYADYAIAMVDEIEKGNHIQQKISVVKE
;
A
#
# COMPACT_ATOMS: atom_id res chain seq x y z
N MET A 1 -10.83 -13.60 8.60
CA MET A 1 -11.13 -12.40 7.79
C MET A 1 -11.09 -12.77 6.32
N LYS A 2 -11.83 -12.06 5.51
CA LYS A 2 -11.88 -12.23 4.05
C LYS A 2 -11.33 -10.97 3.39
N ILE A 3 -10.26 -11.11 2.63
CA ILE A 3 -9.60 -9.95 2.02
C ILE A 3 -9.45 -10.09 0.50
N ALA A 4 -9.47 -8.96 -0.18
CA ALA A 4 -9.10 -8.84 -1.58
C ALA A 4 -7.75 -8.15 -1.71
N VAL A 5 -6.86 -8.66 -2.55
CA VAL A 5 -5.61 -7.99 -2.90
C VAL A 5 -5.66 -7.63 -4.38
N VAL A 6 -5.71 -6.35 -4.69
CA VAL A 6 -5.73 -5.81 -6.05
C VAL A 6 -4.31 -5.61 -6.54
N ALA A 7 -4.06 -5.86 -7.83
CA ALA A 7 -2.72 -5.94 -8.41
C ALA A 7 -1.81 -6.98 -7.73
N ALA A 8 -2.39 -8.08 -7.26
CA ALA A 8 -1.73 -9.11 -6.47
C ALA A 8 -0.51 -9.77 -7.14
N ALA A 9 -0.38 -9.69 -8.47
CA ALA A 9 0.77 -10.24 -9.19
C ALA A 9 2.08 -9.47 -8.99
N GLY A 10 2.02 -8.24 -8.45
CA GLY A 10 3.19 -7.45 -8.10
C GLY A 10 4.00 -8.05 -6.95
N LYS A 11 5.27 -7.62 -6.82
CA LYS A 11 6.18 -8.14 -5.77
C LYS A 11 5.61 -7.93 -4.35
N ALA A 12 5.08 -6.73 -4.05
CA ALA A 12 4.46 -6.45 -2.75
C ALA A 12 3.14 -7.21 -2.57
N GLY A 13 2.28 -7.24 -3.59
CA GLY A 13 1.00 -7.95 -3.56
C GLY A 13 1.17 -9.43 -3.23
N ARG A 14 2.14 -10.11 -3.87
CA ARG A 14 2.44 -11.53 -3.58
C ARG A 14 2.86 -11.78 -2.13
N LYS A 15 3.66 -10.88 -1.54
CA LYS A 15 4.06 -10.99 -0.13
C LYS A 15 2.88 -10.78 0.81
N ILE A 16 1.99 -9.83 0.50
CA ILE A 16 0.78 -9.56 1.29
C ILE A 16 -0.20 -10.74 1.21
N VAL A 17 -0.43 -11.29 0.02
CA VAL A 17 -1.26 -12.51 -0.16
C VAL A 17 -0.71 -13.66 0.68
N ARG A 18 0.58 -13.91 0.62
CA ARG A 18 1.21 -15.00 1.37
C ARG A 18 1.10 -14.79 2.88
N GLU A 19 1.44 -13.60 3.38
CA GLU A 19 1.35 -13.29 4.81
C GLU A 19 -0.08 -13.43 5.34
N ALA A 20 -1.08 -12.93 4.62
CA ALA A 20 -2.48 -13.04 4.99
C ALA A 20 -2.94 -14.51 5.00
N LYS A 21 -2.51 -15.31 4.03
CA LYS A 21 -2.81 -16.74 3.99
C LYS A 21 -2.20 -17.50 5.16
N ASP A 22 -0.94 -17.21 5.49
CA ASP A 22 -0.25 -17.85 6.61
C ASP A 22 -0.92 -17.54 7.97
N ARG A 23 -1.66 -16.42 8.05
CA ARG A 23 -2.52 -16.08 9.21
C ARG A 23 -3.95 -16.62 9.13
N GLY A 24 -4.25 -17.45 8.14
CA GLY A 24 -5.54 -18.10 8.00
C GLY A 24 -6.66 -17.23 7.41
N PHE A 25 -6.33 -16.15 6.69
CA PHE A 25 -7.33 -15.37 5.99
C PHE A 25 -7.81 -16.09 4.73
N GLU A 26 -9.05 -15.81 4.34
CA GLU A 26 -9.55 -16.12 3.00
C GLU A 26 -9.11 -15.02 2.04
N VAL A 27 -8.25 -15.35 1.08
CA VAL A 27 -7.60 -14.36 0.21
C VAL A 27 -8.06 -14.51 -1.23
N THR A 28 -8.64 -13.46 -1.80
CA THR A 28 -8.91 -13.34 -3.23
C THR A 28 -7.90 -12.39 -3.87
N ALA A 29 -7.17 -12.86 -4.85
CA ALA A 29 -6.21 -12.09 -5.62
C ALA A 29 -6.86 -11.59 -6.92
N PHE A 30 -6.87 -10.27 -7.14
CA PHE A 30 -7.26 -9.67 -8.42
C PHE A 30 -6.01 -9.33 -9.22
N VAL A 31 -5.97 -9.81 -10.46
CA VAL A 31 -4.82 -9.67 -11.36
C VAL A 31 -5.29 -9.23 -12.75
N ARG A 32 -4.50 -8.42 -13.45
CA ARG A 32 -4.85 -7.94 -14.80
C ARG A 32 -4.69 -9.00 -15.89
N LYS A 33 -3.82 -9.97 -15.67
CA LYS A 33 -3.54 -11.09 -16.57
C LYS A 33 -3.45 -12.36 -15.76
N GLU A 34 -3.72 -13.50 -16.40
CA GLU A 34 -3.54 -14.81 -15.76
C GLU A 34 -2.16 -14.92 -15.10
N ALA A 35 -2.16 -15.27 -13.84
CA ALA A 35 -0.97 -15.48 -13.03
C ALA A 35 -1.28 -16.44 -11.90
N GLU A 36 -0.34 -17.29 -11.57
CA GLU A 36 -0.37 -18.10 -10.37
C GLU A 36 0.06 -17.23 -9.17
N ILE A 37 -0.79 -17.15 -8.15
CA ILE A 37 -0.56 -16.39 -6.93
C ILE A 37 -0.57 -17.35 -5.75
N ASP A 38 0.62 -17.70 -5.29
CA ASP A 38 0.79 -18.61 -4.15
C ASP A 38 0.14 -18.02 -2.88
N GLY A 39 -0.68 -18.84 -2.21
CA GLY A 39 -1.43 -18.44 -1.03
C GLY A 39 -2.81 -17.84 -1.30
N ALA A 40 -3.18 -17.53 -2.54
CA ALA A 40 -4.53 -17.09 -2.85
C ALA A 40 -5.52 -18.27 -2.86
N ASP A 41 -6.67 -18.13 -2.20
CA ASP A 41 -7.77 -19.10 -2.28
C ASP A 41 -8.51 -18.97 -3.61
N LYS A 42 -8.52 -17.76 -4.18
CA LYS A 42 -9.13 -17.46 -5.47
C LYS A 42 -8.29 -16.44 -6.22
N VAL A 43 -8.11 -16.67 -7.52
CA VAL A 43 -7.49 -15.68 -8.43
C VAL A 43 -8.56 -15.27 -9.46
N ILE A 44 -8.76 -13.95 -9.59
CA ILE A 44 -9.72 -13.38 -10.53
C ILE A 44 -8.95 -12.49 -11.50
N VAL A 45 -9.08 -12.78 -12.79
CA VAL A 45 -8.52 -11.91 -13.85
C VAL A 45 -9.50 -10.78 -14.09
N ARG A 46 -9.13 -9.57 -13.66
CA ARG A 46 -9.91 -8.35 -13.81
C ARG A 46 -9.01 -7.12 -13.75
N ASP A 47 -9.23 -6.17 -14.65
CA ASP A 47 -8.57 -4.86 -14.56
C ASP A 47 -9.16 -4.08 -13.38
N ILE A 48 -8.36 -3.20 -12.77
CA ILE A 48 -8.82 -2.37 -11.64
C ILE A 48 -10.05 -1.54 -12.05
N PHE A 49 -10.05 -0.97 -13.24
CA PHE A 49 -11.15 -0.13 -13.73
C PHE A 49 -12.44 -0.89 -14.02
N ASP A 50 -12.37 -2.22 -14.15
CA ASP A 50 -13.54 -3.08 -14.33
C ASP A 50 -14.09 -3.62 -12.99
N LEU A 51 -13.43 -3.33 -11.85
CA LEU A 51 -13.93 -3.71 -10.55
C LEU A 51 -15.18 -2.93 -10.20
N THR A 52 -16.18 -3.64 -9.71
CA THR A 52 -17.46 -3.07 -9.29
C THR A 52 -17.69 -3.25 -7.80
N LYS A 53 -18.71 -2.59 -7.27
CA LYS A 53 -19.14 -2.76 -5.88
C LYS A 53 -19.48 -4.22 -5.56
N ASP A 54 -20.09 -4.93 -6.51
CA ASP A 54 -20.46 -6.33 -6.33
C ASP A 54 -19.22 -7.24 -6.28
N ASP A 55 -18.17 -6.92 -7.04
CA ASP A 55 -16.90 -7.67 -7.02
C ASP A 55 -16.19 -7.56 -5.67
N LEU A 56 -16.33 -6.44 -4.99
CA LEU A 56 -15.69 -6.16 -3.70
C LEU A 56 -16.64 -6.31 -2.50
N ALA A 57 -17.88 -6.74 -2.74
CA ALA A 57 -18.85 -6.95 -1.67
C ALA A 57 -18.46 -8.13 -0.75
N GLY A 58 -18.61 -7.94 0.56
CA GLY A 58 -18.39 -8.99 1.56
C GLY A 58 -16.92 -9.25 1.91
N PHE A 59 -15.99 -8.43 1.43
CA PHE A 59 -14.63 -8.40 1.95
C PHE A 59 -14.54 -7.49 3.19
N ASP A 60 -13.78 -7.92 4.19
CA ASP A 60 -13.46 -7.12 5.36
C ASP A 60 -12.48 -6.00 5.01
N ALA A 61 -11.55 -6.30 4.09
CA ALA A 61 -10.58 -5.32 3.57
C ALA A 61 -10.21 -5.59 2.11
N VAL A 62 -9.88 -4.51 1.41
CA VAL A 62 -9.26 -4.49 0.09
C VAL A 62 -7.88 -3.87 0.22
N VAL A 63 -6.87 -4.55 -0.29
CA VAL A 63 -5.50 -4.02 -0.37
C VAL A 63 -5.23 -3.58 -1.81
N ASP A 64 -4.91 -2.31 -1.98
CA ASP A 64 -4.40 -1.76 -3.23
C ASP A 64 -2.87 -1.90 -3.26
N ALA A 65 -2.38 -2.90 -4.00
CA ALA A 65 -0.95 -3.12 -4.23
C ALA A 65 -0.53 -2.67 -5.65
N PHE A 66 -1.27 -1.71 -6.23
CA PHE A 66 -0.95 -1.14 -7.54
C PHE A 66 0.38 -0.41 -7.52
N GLY A 67 1.13 -0.52 -8.62
CA GLY A 67 2.37 0.23 -8.85
C GLY A 67 2.58 0.48 -10.34
N ALA A 68 2.96 1.69 -10.69
CA ALA A 68 3.30 2.16 -12.03
C ALA A 68 4.64 2.90 -11.96
N TRP A 69 5.54 2.65 -12.91
CA TRP A 69 6.94 3.09 -12.82
C TRP A 69 7.40 3.94 -14.01
N THR A 70 6.72 3.88 -15.15
CA THR A 70 7.06 4.64 -16.34
C THR A 70 6.16 5.86 -16.48
N GLU A 71 6.68 6.97 -16.99
CA GLU A 71 6.01 8.28 -17.02
C GLU A 71 4.61 8.25 -17.64
N ASP A 72 4.42 7.46 -18.68
CA ASP A 72 3.15 7.30 -19.40
C ASP A 72 2.02 6.70 -18.56
N VAL A 73 2.36 5.95 -17.52
CA VAL A 73 1.39 5.27 -16.63
C VAL A 73 1.37 5.83 -15.18
N LEU A 74 2.22 6.79 -14.84
CA LEU A 74 2.20 7.41 -13.51
C LEU A 74 0.83 8.01 -13.11
N PRO A 75 0.05 8.64 -14.03
CA PRO A 75 -1.28 9.13 -13.67
C PRO A 75 -2.25 8.05 -13.17
N LEU A 76 -1.96 6.79 -13.45
CA LEU A 76 -2.77 5.67 -12.96
C LEU A 76 -2.74 5.54 -11.43
N HIS A 77 -1.71 6.04 -10.72
CA HIS A 77 -1.72 6.07 -9.26
C HIS A 77 -2.93 6.83 -8.70
N SER A 78 -3.29 7.97 -9.27
CA SER A 78 -4.49 8.72 -8.87
C SER A 78 -5.77 8.07 -9.38
N THR A 79 -5.82 7.68 -10.65
CA THR A 79 -7.08 7.26 -11.26
C THR A 79 -7.53 5.88 -10.81
N THR A 80 -6.63 4.92 -10.58
CA THR A 80 -6.97 3.60 -10.03
C THR A 80 -7.41 3.70 -8.58
N LEU A 81 -6.70 4.50 -7.77
CA LEU A 81 -7.05 4.71 -6.37
C LEU A 81 -8.42 5.42 -6.23
N SER A 82 -8.66 6.46 -7.04
CA SER A 82 -9.97 7.13 -7.08
C SER A 82 -11.09 6.15 -7.43
N HIS A 83 -10.88 5.29 -8.44
CA HIS A 83 -11.86 4.28 -8.82
C HIS A 83 -12.15 3.30 -7.66
N LEU A 84 -11.13 2.79 -6.96
CA LEU A 84 -11.32 1.91 -5.80
C LEU A 84 -12.07 2.63 -4.68
N CYS A 85 -11.77 3.91 -4.44
CA CYS A 85 -12.52 4.73 -3.48
C CYS A 85 -14.00 4.87 -3.89
N ASP A 86 -14.30 5.09 -5.17
CA ASP A 86 -15.68 5.21 -5.66
C ASP A 86 -16.45 3.90 -5.49
N VAL A 87 -15.82 2.78 -5.80
CA VAL A 87 -16.40 1.44 -5.63
C VAL A 87 -16.68 1.14 -4.15
N LEU A 88 -15.80 1.56 -3.24
CA LEU A 88 -15.92 1.30 -1.80
C LEU A 88 -16.65 2.38 -1.02
N SER A 89 -17.06 3.48 -1.69
CA SER A 89 -17.75 4.60 -1.06
C SER A 89 -18.98 4.16 -0.25
N GLY A 90 -19.04 4.60 1.00
CA GLY A 90 -20.14 4.31 1.92
C GLY A 90 -20.27 2.85 2.36
N THR A 91 -19.24 2.01 2.11
CA THR A 91 -19.18 0.63 2.60
C THR A 91 -18.40 0.52 3.92
N ASP A 92 -18.54 -0.61 4.59
CA ASP A 92 -17.74 -0.94 5.78
C ASP A 92 -16.37 -1.54 5.46
N THR A 93 -16.15 -1.92 4.20
CA THR A 93 -14.89 -2.51 3.73
C THR A 93 -13.75 -1.50 3.84
N ARG A 94 -12.67 -1.90 4.48
CA ARG A 94 -11.46 -1.07 4.58
C ARG A 94 -10.66 -1.08 3.27
N LEU A 95 -10.04 0.05 2.93
CA LEU A 95 -9.10 0.17 1.82
C LEU A 95 -7.69 0.43 2.37
N LEU A 96 -6.77 -0.52 2.23
CA LEU A 96 -5.38 -0.33 2.62
C LEU A 96 -4.52 -0.15 1.38
N ILE A 97 -3.68 0.86 1.34
CA ILE A 97 -2.90 1.24 0.16
C ILE A 97 -1.42 1.03 0.41
N VAL A 98 -0.75 0.34 -0.51
CA VAL A 98 0.72 0.27 -0.55
C VAL A 98 1.24 1.63 -1.01
N GLY A 99 1.75 2.38 -0.07
CA GLY A 99 2.23 3.74 -0.27
C GLY A 99 3.68 3.84 -0.74
N GLY A 100 4.17 5.08 -0.76
CA GLY A 100 5.57 5.41 -1.06
C GLY A 100 6.22 6.23 0.05
N ALA A 101 7.55 6.15 0.15
CA ALA A 101 8.33 6.88 1.15
C ALA A 101 8.54 8.36 0.80
N GLY A 102 8.42 8.74 -0.48
CA GLY A 102 8.68 10.11 -0.93
C GLY A 102 7.84 11.18 -0.24
N SER A 103 6.65 10.83 0.24
CA SER A 103 5.74 11.73 0.96
C SER A 103 5.92 11.73 2.48
N LEU A 104 6.91 11.03 3.03
CA LEU A 104 7.24 11.12 4.46
C LEU A 104 7.86 12.48 4.76
N TYR A 105 7.47 13.09 5.86
CA TYR A 105 8.00 14.38 6.28
C TYR A 105 9.36 14.25 6.95
N VAL A 106 10.25 15.20 6.68
CA VAL A 106 11.59 15.28 7.30
C VAL A 106 11.69 16.35 8.37
N ASN A 107 10.58 17.05 8.63
CA ASN A 107 10.49 18.10 9.66
C ASN A 107 9.16 18.00 10.43
N ALA A 108 9.18 18.46 11.68
CA ALA A 108 8.03 18.38 12.59
C ALA A 108 6.83 19.28 12.16
N GLU A 109 7.10 20.30 11.36
CA GLU A 109 6.06 21.20 10.82
C GLU A 109 5.30 20.58 9.63
N HIS A 110 5.70 19.39 9.17
CA HIS A 110 5.11 18.69 8.02
C HIS A 110 5.06 19.53 6.73
N THR A 111 6.12 20.29 6.47
CA THR A 111 6.22 21.18 5.29
C THR A 111 7.22 20.72 4.24
N VAL A 112 8.12 19.79 4.60
CA VAL A 112 9.17 19.26 3.70
C VAL A 112 9.09 17.75 3.68
N CYS A 113 8.99 17.18 2.50
CA CYS A 113 8.97 15.74 2.29
C CYS A 113 10.34 15.19 1.91
N VAL A 114 10.52 13.89 2.03
CA VAL A 114 11.73 13.17 1.57
C VAL A 114 12.03 13.49 0.10
N SER A 115 10.99 13.53 -0.75
CA SER A 115 11.13 13.83 -2.19
C SER A 115 11.60 15.26 -2.50
N ASP A 116 11.49 16.18 -1.55
CA ASP A 116 11.96 17.57 -1.68
C ASP A 116 13.45 17.71 -1.37
N GLY A 117 14.05 16.69 -0.76
CA GLY A 117 15.44 16.69 -0.34
C GLY A 117 16.42 16.71 -1.50
N PRO A 118 17.62 17.34 -1.31
CA PRO A 118 18.64 17.45 -2.37
C PRO A 118 19.22 16.09 -2.77
N ASP A 119 19.18 15.11 -1.88
CA ASP A 119 19.71 13.77 -2.11
C ASP A 119 18.67 12.81 -2.71
N PHE A 120 17.43 13.26 -2.92
CA PHE A 120 16.40 12.41 -3.53
C PHE A 120 16.68 12.22 -5.03
N PRO A 121 16.80 10.97 -5.52
CA PRO A 121 17.18 10.72 -6.91
C PRO A 121 16.16 11.30 -7.90
N ASP A 122 16.63 12.11 -8.86
CA ASP A 122 15.77 12.76 -9.84
C ASP A 122 14.90 11.79 -10.64
N ILE A 123 15.41 10.58 -10.90
CA ILE A 123 14.68 9.53 -11.63
C ILE A 123 13.38 9.11 -10.89
N PHE A 124 13.31 9.25 -9.58
CA PHE A 124 12.12 8.89 -8.79
C PHE A 124 11.18 10.07 -8.51
N LYS A 125 11.58 11.32 -8.81
CA LYS A 125 10.74 12.50 -8.57
C LYS A 125 9.38 12.42 -9.27
N PRO A 126 9.28 12.03 -10.56
CA PRO A 126 7.98 11.91 -11.23
C PRO A 126 7.06 10.90 -10.52
N LEU A 127 7.59 9.76 -10.10
CA LEU A 127 6.84 8.76 -9.35
C LEU A 127 6.40 9.29 -7.98
N ALA A 128 7.31 9.91 -7.22
CA ALA A 128 7.00 10.48 -5.92
C ALA A 128 5.90 11.54 -6.01
N ASN A 129 5.96 12.41 -7.02
CA ASN A 129 4.93 13.42 -7.28
C ASN A 129 3.57 12.80 -7.63
N ALA A 130 3.55 11.76 -8.45
CA ALA A 130 2.31 11.07 -8.81
C ALA A 130 1.67 10.41 -7.58
N MET A 131 2.47 9.74 -6.74
CA MET A 131 1.98 9.12 -5.50
C MET A 131 1.56 10.16 -4.46
N ALA A 132 2.28 11.29 -4.34
CA ALA A 132 1.90 12.39 -3.45
C ALA A 132 0.58 13.02 -3.88
N LYS A 133 0.35 13.21 -5.20
CA LYS A 133 -0.92 13.68 -5.74
C LYS A 133 -2.05 12.71 -5.39
N ALA A 134 -1.87 11.42 -5.61
CA ALA A 134 -2.86 10.39 -5.28
C ALA A 134 -3.20 10.38 -3.78
N LEU A 135 -2.19 10.53 -2.90
CA LEU A 135 -2.39 10.66 -1.45
C LEU A 135 -3.16 11.93 -1.10
N GLY A 136 -2.87 13.07 -1.75
CA GLY A 136 -3.61 14.31 -1.55
C GLY A 136 -5.09 14.15 -1.88
N GLU A 137 -5.41 13.53 -3.01
CA GLU A 137 -6.78 13.23 -3.43
C GLU A 137 -7.48 12.25 -2.46
N LEU A 138 -6.75 11.25 -1.97
CA LEU A 138 -7.25 10.29 -0.99
C LEU A 138 -7.63 10.96 0.34
N ARG A 139 -6.87 11.94 0.80
CA ARG A 139 -7.14 12.68 2.04
C ARG A 139 -8.46 13.44 2.03
N GLU A 140 -8.98 13.78 0.86
CA GLU A 140 -10.30 14.42 0.70
C GLU A 140 -11.47 13.42 0.79
N ARG A 141 -11.19 12.11 0.82
CA ARG A 141 -12.19 11.03 0.85
C ARG A 141 -12.60 10.72 2.29
N ASN A 142 -13.74 11.26 2.70
CA ASN A 142 -14.34 11.01 4.01
C ASN A 142 -15.34 9.84 4.00
N ASP A 143 -15.64 9.32 2.82
CA ASP A 143 -16.63 8.28 2.53
C ASP A 143 -16.05 6.87 2.42
N VAL A 144 -14.71 6.72 2.57
CA VAL A 144 -13.97 5.46 2.53
C VAL A 144 -13.13 5.28 3.78
N LYS A 145 -13.09 4.07 4.32
CA LYS A 145 -12.25 3.69 5.47
C LYS A 145 -10.84 3.34 5.01
N TRP A 146 -10.08 4.32 4.57
CA TRP A 146 -8.75 4.11 4.02
C TRP A 146 -7.62 4.13 5.07
N THR A 147 -6.54 3.40 4.79
CA THR A 147 -5.25 3.51 5.48
C THR A 147 -4.13 3.49 4.45
N TYR A 148 -3.29 4.52 4.43
CA TYR A 148 -2.15 4.61 3.52
C TYR A 148 -0.87 4.24 4.27
N ILE A 149 -0.18 3.17 3.86
CA ILE A 149 1.00 2.65 4.55
C ILE A 149 2.24 2.94 3.72
N SER A 150 3.02 3.93 4.15
CA SER A 150 4.32 4.24 3.55
C SER A 150 5.37 3.22 3.98
N PRO A 151 6.16 2.65 3.06
CA PRO A 151 7.37 1.92 3.42
C PRO A 151 8.46 2.88 3.92
N ALA A 152 9.54 2.33 4.41
CA ALA A 152 10.80 3.04 4.64
C ALA A 152 11.41 3.56 3.32
N GLY A 153 12.41 4.45 3.43
CA GLY A 153 13.10 5.06 2.29
C GLY A 153 13.74 4.05 1.33
N ASP A 154 14.33 2.98 1.87
CA ASP A 154 14.81 1.83 1.10
C ASP A 154 13.84 0.65 1.28
N PHE A 155 12.99 0.45 0.29
CA PHE A 155 11.98 -0.60 0.24
C PHE A 155 12.50 -1.81 -0.52
N GLN A 156 12.98 -2.83 0.19
CA GLN A 156 13.77 -3.94 -0.33
C GLN A 156 12.89 -5.12 -0.76
N ALA A 157 12.74 -5.31 -2.08
CA ALA A 157 11.89 -6.38 -2.63
C ALA A 157 12.35 -7.80 -2.25
N ASP A 158 13.66 -7.99 -2.20
CA ASP A 158 14.31 -9.27 -1.90
C ASP A 158 14.99 -9.28 -0.50
N GLY A 159 14.61 -8.29 0.35
CA GLY A 159 15.10 -8.20 1.73
C GLY A 159 14.60 -9.35 2.59
N GLU A 160 15.41 -9.72 3.59
CA GLU A 160 15.11 -10.80 4.52
C GLU A 160 13.86 -10.48 5.38
N ARG A 161 13.05 -11.50 5.67
CA ARG A 161 11.95 -11.42 6.63
C ARG A 161 12.50 -11.54 8.06
N SER A 162 12.58 -10.42 8.76
CA SER A 162 13.00 -10.39 10.18
C SER A 162 11.86 -10.74 11.13
N GLY A 163 10.62 -10.53 10.73
CA GLY A 163 9.43 -10.73 11.56
C GLY A 163 9.12 -9.55 12.46
N LYS A 164 9.85 -8.44 12.35
CA LYS A 164 9.73 -7.27 13.22
C LYS A 164 9.78 -5.97 12.43
N TYR A 165 9.05 -4.98 12.93
CA TYR A 165 9.05 -3.63 12.37
C TYR A 165 8.70 -2.61 13.43
N ILE A 166 9.10 -1.37 13.21
CA ILE A 166 8.66 -0.19 13.96
C ILE A 166 7.51 0.44 13.18
N LEU A 167 6.36 0.60 13.84
CA LEU A 167 5.24 1.38 13.33
C LEU A 167 5.47 2.84 13.68
N ALA A 168 5.35 3.72 12.68
CA ALA A 168 5.52 5.15 12.81
C ALA A 168 4.40 5.93 12.10
N GLY A 169 4.41 7.24 12.27
CA GLY A 169 3.44 8.15 11.66
C GLY A 169 3.83 8.62 10.26
N GLU A 170 3.65 9.91 10.04
CA GLU A 170 3.89 10.55 8.74
C GLU A 170 5.35 10.99 8.54
N GLU A 171 6.17 10.97 9.57
CA GLU A 171 7.57 11.38 9.51
C GLU A 171 8.48 10.22 9.06
N LEU A 172 9.57 10.61 8.39
CA LEU A 172 10.65 9.68 8.09
C LEU A 172 11.26 9.17 9.39
N THR A 173 11.13 7.89 9.62
CA THR A 173 11.66 7.24 10.83
C THR A 173 12.89 6.41 10.47
N LEU A 174 13.89 6.45 11.35
CA LEU A 174 15.10 5.65 11.26
C LEU A 174 15.09 4.57 12.35
N ASN A 175 15.68 3.43 12.06
CA ASN A 175 15.91 2.38 13.05
C ASN A 175 17.12 2.71 13.96
N ALA A 176 17.45 1.83 14.87
CA ALA A 176 18.58 2.03 15.81
C ALA A 176 19.94 2.12 15.10
N ALA A 177 20.07 1.64 13.87
CA ALA A 177 21.28 1.77 13.05
C ALA A 177 21.33 3.10 12.28
N GLY A 178 20.30 3.94 12.36
CA GLY A 178 20.19 5.19 11.61
C GLY A 178 19.74 4.99 10.16
N GLU A 179 19.05 3.90 9.86
CA GLU A 179 18.63 3.54 8.51
C GLU A 179 17.11 3.59 8.38
N SER A 180 16.62 4.03 7.22
CA SER A 180 15.21 3.92 6.84
C SER A 180 15.09 2.81 5.79
N ILE A 181 14.99 1.57 6.24
CA ILE A 181 14.91 0.37 5.39
C ILE A 181 13.78 -0.54 5.85
N ILE A 182 13.15 -1.27 4.92
CA ILE A 182 12.23 -2.38 5.23
C ILE A 182 12.16 -3.36 4.07
N SER A 183 12.07 -4.66 4.38
CA SER A 183 11.81 -5.68 3.36
C SER A 183 10.32 -5.69 2.95
N TYR A 184 10.02 -6.15 1.73
CA TYR A 184 8.62 -6.38 1.34
C TYR A 184 7.95 -7.43 2.24
N ALA A 185 8.72 -8.36 2.78
CA ALA A 185 8.20 -9.39 3.68
C ALA A 185 7.77 -8.80 5.04
N ASP A 186 8.58 -7.95 5.65
CA ASP A 186 8.23 -7.30 6.92
C ASP A 186 7.15 -6.22 6.72
N TYR A 187 7.16 -5.54 5.57
CA TYR A 187 6.07 -4.64 5.18
C TYR A 187 4.73 -5.37 5.06
N ALA A 188 4.72 -6.60 4.50
CA ALA A 188 3.52 -7.42 4.42
C ALA A 188 2.99 -7.79 5.81
N ILE A 189 3.87 -8.05 6.79
CA ILE A 189 3.47 -8.26 8.20
C ILE A 189 2.72 -7.04 8.71
N ALA A 190 3.29 -5.85 8.54
CA ALA A 190 2.69 -4.60 9.00
C ALA A 190 1.33 -4.31 8.33
N MET A 191 1.22 -4.57 7.03
CA MET A 191 -0.03 -4.44 6.28
C MET A 191 -1.11 -5.36 6.85
N VAL A 192 -0.79 -6.64 7.08
CA VAL A 192 -1.77 -7.60 7.62
C VAL A 192 -2.09 -7.31 9.08
N ASP A 193 -1.11 -6.88 9.89
CA ASP A 193 -1.35 -6.40 11.25
C ASP A 193 -2.37 -5.25 11.29
N GLU A 194 -2.24 -4.29 10.38
CA GLU A 194 -3.18 -3.16 10.31
C GLU A 194 -4.57 -3.60 9.82
N ILE A 195 -4.66 -4.61 8.96
CA ILE A 195 -5.95 -5.22 8.58
C ILE A 195 -6.62 -5.82 9.82
N GLU A 196 -5.89 -6.55 10.66
CA GLU A 196 -6.42 -7.19 11.86
C GLU A 196 -6.81 -6.18 12.95
N LYS A 197 -5.96 -5.19 13.20
CA LYS A 197 -6.10 -4.25 14.32
C LYS A 197 -7.07 -3.11 14.01
N GLY A 198 -7.08 -2.60 12.79
CA GLY A 198 -7.98 -1.54 12.34
C GLY A 198 -7.79 -0.20 13.04
N ASN A 199 -6.58 0.15 13.45
CA ASN A 199 -6.33 1.30 14.33
C ASN A 199 -6.21 2.63 13.58
N HIS A 200 -5.93 2.63 12.28
CA HIS A 200 -5.54 3.84 11.54
C HIS A 200 -6.49 4.12 10.37
N ILE A 201 -7.79 4.31 10.68
CA ILE A 201 -8.79 4.67 9.68
C ILE A 201 -8.62 6.14 9.27
N GLN A 202 -8.59 6.40 7.94
CA GLN A 202 -8.36 7.72 7.33
C GLN A 202 -7.04 8.35 7.81
N GLN A 203 -6.02 7.51 7.91
CA GLN A 203 -4.69 7.92 8.35
C GLN A 203 -3.60 7.37 7.42
N LYS A 204 -2.51 8.13 7.37
CA LYS A 204 -1.23 7.67 6.82
C LYS A 204 -0.33 7.25 7.97
N ILE A 205 0.27 6.09 7.82
CA ILE A 205 1.29 5.53 8.71
C ILE A 205 2.52 5.12 7.91
N SER A 206 3.61 4.86 8.58
CA SER A 206 4.82 4.33 7.96
C SER A 206 5.40 3.17 8.76
N VAL A 207 6.25 2.39 8.11
CA VAL A 207 6.89 1.23 8.73
C VAL A 207 8.36 1.16 8.34
N VAL A 208 9.19 0.84 9.31
CA VAL A 208 10.63 0.67 9.15
C VAL A 208 11.10 -0.60 9.88
N LYS A 209 12.15 -1.25 9.40
CA LYS A 209 12.76 -2.40 10.07
C LYS A 209 13.23 -2.01 11.47
N GLU A 210 12.96 -2.88 12.47
CA GLU A 210 13.47 -2.73 13.84
C GLU A 210 15.00 -2.87 13.90
#